data_fb3507095d93cc51796c00648c4093a8
#
_entry.id   fb3507095d93cc51796c00648c4093a8
#
_cell.length_a   1.000
_cell.length_b   1.000
_cell.length_c   1.000
_cell.angle_alpha   90.00
_cell.angle_beta   90.00
_cell.angle_gamma   90.00
#
_symmetry.space_group_name_H-M   'P 1'
#
loop_
_entity.id
_entity.type
_entity.pdbx_description
1 polymer ?
#
loop_
_entity_poly.entity_id
_entity_poly.type
_entity_poly.pdbx_seq_one_letter_code
_entity_poly.pdbx_strand_id
1 'polypeptide(L)'
;GQERTSDQASLISDPRLTSFQQYLSDKGIFQADLVKVGSFSSESGYQMMTELLSEHKDKLPSAFFISSDALAIGALRALQEHGIHVPQDVSIISFNDTSIAKYIYPSLSTVTVFTEEMGKQALHILNQSLTSEDNPIPYMVKLSTKLTIRESSI
;
A
#
# COMPACT_ATOMS: atom_id res chain seq x y z
N GLY A 1 5.07 -2.07 -1.16
CA GLY A 1 6.18 -2.81 -1.73
C GLY A 1 7.04 -1.95 -2.64
N GLN A 2 8.32 -2.25 -2.66
CA GLN A 2 9.25 -1.69 -3.65
C GLN A 2 9.40 -2.72 -4.76
N GLU A 3 9.39 -2.29 -6.03
CA GLU A 3 9.83 -3.16 -7.12
C GLU A 3 11.34 -3.36 -7.03
N ARG A 4 11.79 -4.60 -7.08
CA ARG A 4 13.20 -4.92 -7.25
C ARG A 4 13.55 -4.82 -8.74
N THR A 5 14.58 -4.07 -9.06
CA THR A 5 15.21 -4.11 -10.38
C THR A 5 16.02 -5.40 -10.54
N SER A 6 16.37 -5.77 -11.78
CA SER A 6 17.16 -6.97 -12.11
C SER A 6 18.47 -7.09 -11.31
N ASP A 7 18.98 -6.00 -10.76
CA ASP A 7 20.25 -5.94 -10.03
C ASP A 7 20.07 -6.03 -8.49
N GLN A 8 18.90 -6.43 -8.01
CA GLN A 8 18.55 -6.58 -6.58
C GLN A 8 18.64 -5.28 -5.75
N ALA A 9 18.96 -4.15 -6.35
CA ALA A 9 18.96 -2.86 -5.70
C ALA A 9 17.64 -2.14 -5.96
N SER A 10 16.97 -1.67 -4.92
CA SER A 10 15.84 -0.76 -5.06
C SER A 10 16.38 0.62 -5.44
N LEU A 11 16.23 1.00 -6.71
CA LEU A 11 16.66 2.32 -7.21
C LEU A 11 15.74 3.46 -6.75
N ILE A 12 14.54 3.13 -6.28
CA ILE A 12 13.53 4.13 -5.88
C ILE A 12 13.13 3.87 -4.44
N SER A 13 13.41 4.84 -3.56
CA SER A 13 12.86 4.85 -2.21
C SER A 13 11.36 5.15 -2.28
N ASP A 14 10.53 4.27 -1.72
CA ASP A 14 9.10 4.54 -1.56
C ASP A 14 8.88 5.42 -0.30
N PRO A 15 8.46 6.69 -0.47
CA PRO A 15 8.25 7.59 0.68
C PRO A 15 7.23 7.05 1.69
N ARG A 16 6.29 6.20 1.25
CA ARG A 16 5.30 5.57 2.14
C ARG A 16 5.97 4.61 3.11
N LEU A 17 6.86 3.76 2.59
CA LEU A 17 7.64 2.83 3.42
C LEU A 17 8.54 3.60 4.39
N THR A 18 9.30 4.57 3.90
CA THR A 18 10.22 5.36 4.73
C THR A 18 9.48 6.10 5.85
N SER A 19 8.36 6.75 5.53
CA SER A 19 7.54 7.46 6.52
C SER A 19 6.92 6.51 7.55
N PHE A 20 6.46 5.34 7.11
CA PHE A 20 5.90 4.30 7.99
C PHE A 20 6.96 3.75 8.95
N GLN A 21 8.15 3.40 8.43
CA GLN A 21 9.26 2.94 9.23
C GLN A 21 9.70 3.98 10.26
N GLN A 22 9.82 5.25 9.85
CA GLN A 22 10.18 6.34 10.77
C GLN A 22 9.15 6.47 11.89
N TYR A 23 7.87 6.49 11.54
CA TYR A 23 6.80 6.62 12.54
C TYR A 23 6.81 5.47 13.56
N LEU A 24 6.96 4.21 13.11
CA LEU A 24 7.04 3.06 14.01
C LEU A 24 8.31 3.07 14.85
N SER A 25 9.44 3.53 14.29
CA SER A 25 10.71 3.68 15.01
C SER A 25 10.60 4.72 16.11
N ASP A 26 9.98 5.87 15.84
CA ASP A 26 9.74 6.93 16.84
C ASP A 26 8.83 6.46 17.98
N LYS A 27 7.97 5.45 17.72
CA LYS A 27 7.14 4.78 18.74
C LYS A 27 7.83 3.59 19.43
N GLY A 28 9.02 3.21 19.00
CA GLY A 28 9.76 2.07 19.55
C GLY A 28 9.14 0.71 19.24
N ILE A 29 8.31 0.61 18.18
CA ILE A 29 7.61 -0.61 17.80
C ILE A 29 7.96 -1.13 16.40
N PHE A 30 8.94 -0.53 15.74
CA PHE A 30 9.41 -0.97 14.43
C PHE A 30 10.14 -2.32 14.53
N GLN A 31 9.78 -3.27 13.67
CA GLN A 31 10.41 -4.58 13.52
C GLN A 31 10.75 -4.80 12.04
N ALA A 32 12.04 -4.86 11.74
CA ALA A 32 12.51 -4.93 10.35
C ALA A 32 12.20 -6.27 9.67
N ASP A 33 12.13 -7.35 10.42
CA ASP A 33 11.79 -8.71 9.99
C ASP A 33 10.32 -8.85 9.54
N LEU A 34 9.44 -7.95 9.98
CA LEU A 34 8.04 -7.87 9.53
C LEU A 34 7.87 -7.08 8.23
N VAL A 35 8.94 -6.52 7.66
CA VAL A 35 8.90 -5.77 6.39
C VAL A 35 9.23 -6.70 5.23
N LYS A 36 8.25 -6.98 4.39
CA LYS A 36 8.44 -7.78 3.16
C LYS A 36 8.37 -6.88 1.92
N VAL A 37 9.21 -7.17 0.93
CA VAL A 37 9.31 -6.43 -0.32
C VAL A 37 9.15 -7.38 -1.50
N GLY A 38 8.27 -7.03 -2.44
CA GLY A 38 7.96 -7.86 -3.60
C GLY A 38 7.25 -7.07 -4.71
N SER A 39 6.85 -7.74 -5.77
CA SER A 39 6.11 -7.15 -6.88
C SER A 39 4.66 -6.81 -6.49
N PHE A 40 4.04 -5.85 -7.20
CA PHE A 40 2.66 -5.42 -6.96
C PHE A 40 1.65 -6.40 -7.58
N SER A 41 1.61 -7.64 -7.09
CA SER A 41 0.65 -8.66 -7.54
C SER A 41 0.02 -9.38 -6.35
N SER A 42 -1.16 -9.97 -6.56
CA SER A 42 -1.82 -10.78 -5.53
C SER A 42 -1.02 -12.04 -5.21
N GLU A 43 -0.33 -12.62 -6.18
CA GLU A 43 0.56 -13.76 -5.97
C GLU A 43 1.71 -13.40 -5.03
N SER A 44 2.37 -12.26 -5.25
CA SER A 44 3.43 -11.77 -4.38
C SER A 44 2.90 -11.47 -2.96
N GLY A 45 1.70 -10.91 -2.84
CA GLY A 45 1.05 -10.68 -1.55
C GLY A 45 0.78 -11.99 -0.79
N TYR A 46 0.31 -13.02 -1.50
CA TYR A 46 0.09 -14.35 -0.94
C TYR A 46 1.40 -14.98 -0.45
N GLN A 47 2.43 -14.99 -1.29
CA GLN A 47 3.73 -15.57 -0.94
C GLN A 47 4.36 -14.88 0.27
N MET A 48 4.44 -13.55 0.27
CA MET A 48 5.01 -12.78 1.38
C MET A 48 4.24 -12.98 2.70
N MET A 49 2.92 -13.07 2.64
CA MET A 49 2.13 -13.34 3.86
C MET A 49 2.34 -14.78 4.33
N THR A 50 2.39 -15.75 3.45
CA THR A 50 2.66 -17.16 3.79
C THR A 50 4.05 -17.31 4.45
N GLU A 51 5.07 -16.65 3.91
CA GLU A 51 6.41 -16.63 4.51
C GLU A 51 6.36 -16.03 5.92
N LEU A 52 5.70 -14.88 6.06
CA LEU A 52 5.55 -14.18 7.33
C LEU A 52 4.84 -15.04 8.39
N LEU A 53 3.79 -15.74 8.00
CA LEU A 53 3.05 -16.67 8.85
C LEU A 53 3.92 -17.87 9.26
N SER A 54 4.79 -18.36 8.39
CA SER A 54 5.70 -19.46 8.72
C SER A 54 6.82 -19.05 9.68
N GLU A 55 7.30 -17.82 9.55
CA GLU A 55 8.39 -17.27 10.36
C GLU A 55 7.91 -16.81 11.75
N HIS A 56 6.67 -16.33 11.87
CA HIS A 56 6.14 -15.65 13.07
C HIS A 56 4.84 -16.28 13.62
N LYS A 57 4.71 -17.61 13.55
CA LYS A 57 3.49 -18.35 13.93
C LYS A 57 2.81 -17.89 15.23
N ASP A 58 3.60 -17.54 16.25
CA ASP A 58 3.10 -17.24 17.58
C ASP A 58 3.14 -15.75 17.95
N LYS A 59 3.56 -14.89 17.04
CA LYS A 59 3.78 -13.45 17.31
C LYS A 59 3.43 -12.57 16.11
N LEU A 60 2.26 -12.76 15.53
CA LEU A 60 1.78 -11.88 14.48
C LEU A 60 1.51 -10.48 15.03
N PRO A 61 1.82 -9.42 14.26
CA PRO A 61 1.40 -8.07 14.62
C PRO A 61 -0.13 -7.98 14.56
N SER A 62 -0.71 -7.14 15.39
CA SER A 62 -2.17 -6.90 15.40
C SER A 62 -2.70 -6.19 14.16
N ALA A 63 -1.82 -5.61 13.34
CA ALA A 63 -2.19 -4.92 12.11
C ALA A 63 -1.09 -4.95 11.05
N PHE A 64 -1.51 -4.97 9.79
CA PHE A 64 -0.64 -4.86 8.61
C PHE A 64 -1.01 -3.64 7.77
N PHE A 65 -0.01 -2.88 7.37
CA PHE A 65 -0.12 -1.91 6.30
C PHE A 65 0.40 -2.54 5.00
N ILE A 66 -0.44 -2.65 4.00
CA ILE A 66 -0.12 -3.28 2.72
C ILE A 66 -0.18 -2.23 1.61
N SER A 67 0.92 -2.03 0.89
CA SER A 67 1.14 -0.90 0.01
C SER A 67 0.30 -0.89 -1.28
N SER A 68 -0.54 -1.91 -1.54
CA SER A 68 -1.54 -1.90 -2.61
C SER A 68 -2.68 -2.89 -2.34
N ASP A 69 -3.86 -2.62 -2.90
CA ASP A 69 -5.01 -3.51 -2.79
C ASP A 69 -4.75 -4.87 -3.45
N ALA A 70 -4.00 -4.92 -4.54
CA ALA A 70 -3.62 -6.17 -5.19
C ALA A 70 -2.81 -7.09 -4.26
N LEU A 71 -1.83 -6.54 -3.56
CA LEU A 71 -1.07 -7.28 -2.53
C LEU A 71 -1.98 -7.73 -1.39
N ALA A 72 -2.90 -6.85 -0.95
CA ALA A 72 -3.80 -7.14 0.16
C ALA A 72 -4.76 -8.29 -0.14
N ILE A 73 -5.22 -8.45 -1.39
CA ILE A 73 -6.03 -9.59 -1.83
C ILE A 73 -5.28 -10.92 -1.59
N GLY A 74 -4.02 -10.97 -2.01
CA GLY A 74 -3.19 -12.17 -1.81
C GLY A 74 -2.92 -12.44 -0.33
N ALA A 75 -2.61 -11.41 0.44
CA ALA A 75 -2.38 -11.53 1.88
C ALA A 75 -3.64 -12.01 2.62
N LEU A 76 -4.82 -11.48 2.29
CA LEU A 76 -6.11 -11.95 2.84
C LEU A 76 -6.33 -13.44 2.57
N ARG A 77 -6.04 -13.89 1.34
CA ARG A 77 -6.15 -15.30 0.97
C ARG A 77 -5.26 -16.17 1.84
N ALA A 78 -3.99 -15.80 2.02
CA ALA A 78 -3.05 -16.53 2.87
C ALA A 78 -3.51 -16.59 4.34
N LEU A 79 -3.99 -15.48 4.89
CA LEU A 79 -4.53 -15.42 6.26
C LEU A 79 -5.73 -16.35 6.42
N GLN A 80 -6.69 -16.32 5.49
CA GLN A 80 -7.88 -17.17 5.50
C GLN A 80 -7.52 -18.67 5.46
N GLU A 81 -6.57 -19.07 4.61
CA GLU A 81 -6.12 -20.46 4.52
C GLU A 81 -5.42 -20.95 5.80
N HIS A 82 -4.86 -20.04 6.60
CA HIS A 82 -4.25 -20.33 7.89
C HIS A 82 -5.22 -20.15 9.08
N GLY A 83 -6.50 -19.89 8.81
CA GLY A 83 -7.53 -19.74 9.85
C GLY A 83 -7.43 -18.45 10.67
N ILE A 84 -6.74 -17.42 10.15
CA ILE A 84 -6.59 -16.12 10.78
C ILE A 84 -7.69 -15.18 10.27
N HIS A 85 -8.48 -14.65 11.19
CA HIS A 85 -9.64 -13.84 10.88
C HIS A 85 -9.28 -12.34 10.81
N VAL A 86 -9.73 -11.71 9.75
CA VAL A 86 -9.62 -10.25 9.57
C VAL A 86 -11.02 -9.65 9.72
N PRO A 87 -11.24 -8.69 10.60
CA PRO A 87 -10.26 -7.92 11.40
C PRO A 87 -10.01 -8.46 12.82
N GLN A 88 -10.61 -9.62 13.24
CA GLN A 88 -10.67 -10.07 14.64
C GLN A 88 -9.27 -10.39 15.20
N ASP A 89 -8.45 -11.12 14.44
CA ASP A 89 -7.09 -11.51 14.87
C ASP A 89 -6.06 -10.49 14.42
N VAL A 90 -6.20 -9.98 13.17
CA VAL A 90 -5.31 -8.96 12.59
C VAL A 90 -6.10 -7.97 11.75
N SER A 91 -5.80 -6.69 11.85
CA SER A 91 -6.35 -5.65 10.99
C SER A 91 -5.50 -5.46 9.72
N ILE A 92 -6.14 -5.12 8.60
CA ILE A 92 -5.44 -4.76 7.35
C ILE A 92 -5.90 -3.40 6.88
N ILE A 93 -4.91 -2.55 6.55
CA ILE A 93 -5.12 -1.32 5.79
C ILE A 93 -4.28 -1.40 4.52
N SER A 94 -4.92 -1.18 3.38
CA SER A 94 -4.26 -1.18 2.06
C SER A 94 -4.10 0.23 1.48
N PHE A 95 -3.74 0.30 0.20
CA PHE A 95 -3.51 1.54 -0.52
C PHE A 95 -4.05 1.44 -1.94
N ASN A 96 -4.63 2.49 -2.46
CA ASN A 96 -5.18 2.88 -3.76
C ASN A 96 -6.70 3.02 -3.78
N ASP A 97 -7.47 2.19 -3.07
CA ASP A 97 -8.94 2.12 -3.11
C ASP A 97 -9.46 1.76 -4.51
N THR A 98 -8.88 0.73 -5.10
CA THR A 98 -9.36 0.17 -6.37
C THR A 98 -10.77 -0.40 -6.21
N SER A 99 -11.49 -0.55 -7.31
CA SER A 99 -12.89 -1.02 -7.28
C SER A 99 -13.06 -2.36 -6.55
N ILE A 100 -12.07 -3.26 -6.63
CA ILE A 100 -12.12 -4.56 -6.00
C ILE A 100 -12.09 -4.49 -4.46
N ALA A 101 -11.50 -3.45 -3.87
CA ALA A 101 -11.40 -3.29 -2.42
C ALA A 101 -12.76 -3.31 -1.71
N LYS A 102 -13.84 -2.94 -2.41
CA LYS A 102 -15.21 -2.91 -1.90
C LYS A 102 -15.91 -4.27 -1.96
N TYR A 103 -15.47 -5.16 -2.83
CA TYR A 103 -16.20 -6.38 -3.19
C TYR A 103 -15.55 -7.66 -2.69
N ILE A 104 -14.32 -7.60 -2.18
CA ILE A 104 -13.70 -8.74 -1.49
C ILE A 104 -14.21 -8.84 -0.07
N TYR A 105 -14.02 -10.00 0.56
CA TYR A 105 -14.44 -10.22 1.93
C TYR A 105 -13.24 -10.59 2.83
N PRO A 106 -13.06 -9.88 3.96
CA PRO A 106 -13.73 -8.62 4.33
C PRO A 106 -13.37 -7.48 3.35
N SER A 107 -14.27 -6.50 3.20
CA SER A 107 -13.99 -5.32 2.38
C SER A 107 -12.83 -4.51 2.94
N LEU A 108 -11.90 -4.05 2.07
CA LEU A 108 -10.64 -3.44 2.51
C LEU A 108 -10.80 -1.99 2.98
N SER A 109 -10.36 -1.74 4.19
CA SER A 109 -9.94 -0.40 4.64
C SER A 109 -8.69 0.00 3.87
N THR A 110 -8.68 1.19 3.28
CA THR A 110 -7.63 1.58 2.33
C THR A 110 -7.42 3.08 2.30
N VAL A 111 -6.24 3.49 1.89
CA VAL A 111 -5.95 4.88 1.58
C VAL A 111 -6.41 5.17 0.15
N THR A 112 -7.47 5.95 0.02
CA THR A 112 -8.05 6.33 -1.28
C THR A 112 -7.15 7.32 -2.01
N VAL A 113 -6.74 6.98 -3.23
CA VAL A 113 -6.03 7.84 -4.18
C VAL A 113 -7.01 8.33 -5.23
N PHE A 114 -7.15 9.64 -5.37
CA PHE A 114 -8.09 10.26 -6.32
C PHE A 114 -7.51 10.28 -7.73
N THR A 115 -7.38 9.10 -8.36
CA THR A 115 -6.72 8.92 -9.66
C THR A 115 -7.39 9.70 -10.79
N GLU A 116 -8.73 9.84 -10.77
CA GLU A 116 -9.46 10.65 -11.73
C GLU A 116 -9.07 12.13 -11.62
N GLU A 117 -8.99 12.65 -10.40
CA GLU A 117 -8.57 14.04 -10.17
C GLU A 117 -7.09 14.25 -10.54
N MET A 118 -6.24 13.28 -10.26
CA MET A 118 -4.83 13.30 -10.73
C MET A 118 -4.76 13.44 -12.25
N GLY A 119 -5.58 12.67 -12.98
CA GLY A 119 -5.66 12.75 -14.44
C GLY A 119 -6.11 14.12 -14.93
N LYS A 120 -7.15 14.69 -14.32
CA LYS A 120 -7.65 16.05 -14.65
C LYS A 120 -6.57 17.11 -14.42
N GLN A 121 -5.90 17.07 -13.28
CA GLN A 121 -4.84 18.03 -12.96
C GLN A 121 -3.64 17.87 -13.89
N ALA A 122 -3.24 16.65 -14.24
CA ALA A 122 -2.16 16.40 -15.19
C ALA A 122 -2.47 16.98 -16.57
N LEU A 123 -3.70 16.79 -17.08
CA LEU A 123 -4.14 17.38 -18.35
C LEU A 123 -4.18 18.91 -18.29
N HIS A 124 -4.65 19.47 -17.17
CA HIS A 124 -4.67 20.92 -16.98
C HIS A 124 -3.27 21.53 -17.05
N ILE A 125 -2.32 20.94 -16.33
CA ILE A 125 -0.91 21.37 -16.31
C ILE A 125 -0.29 21.24 -17.70
N LEU A 126 -0.53 20.12 -18.39
CA LEU A 126 -0.03 19.90 -19.74
C LEU A 126 -0.57 20.97 -20.71
N ASN A 127 -1.87 21.22 -20.67
CA ASN A 127 -2.49 22.23 -21.53
C ASN A 127 -1.93 23.63 -21.27
N GLN A 128 -1.75 24.02 -20.00
CA GLN A 128 -1.10 25.28 -19.66
C GLN A 128 0.33 25.37 -20.25
N SER A 129 1.11 24.31 -20.12
CA SER A 129 2.48 24.27 -20.65
C SER A 129 2.55 24.38 -22.17
N LEU A 130 1.55 23.83 -22.88
CA LEU A 130 1.49 23.88 -24.35
C LEU A 130 0.97 25.23 -24.89
N THR A 131 0.17 25.95 -24.09
CA THR A 131 -0.44 27.21 -24.52
C THR A 131 0.30 28.47 -24.02
N SER A 132 1.26 28.31 -23.11
CA SER A 132 2.09 29.42 -22.63
C SER A 132 3.14 29.81 -23.68
N GLU A 133 3.18 31.10 -24.03
CA GLU A 133 4.19 31.67 -24.92
C GLU A 133 5.56 31.80 -24.22
N ASP A 134 5.55 31.92 -22.91
CA ASP A 134 6.76 32.00 -22.07
C ASP A 134 7.13 30.64 -21.48
N ASN A 135 8.43 30.48 -21.14
CA ASN A 135 8.96 29.29 -20.50
C ASN A 135 8.26 29.11 -19.11
N PRO A 136 7.38 28.11 -18.92
CA PRO A 136 6.60 28.00 -17.68
C PRO A 136 7.53 27.74 -16.50
N ILE A 137 7.29 28.41 -15.40
CA ILE A 137 7.98 28.14 -14.13
C ILE A 137 7.60 26.73 -13.66
N PRO A 138 8.57 25.84 -13.39
CA PRO A 138 8.28 24.50 -12.89
C PRO A 138 7.52 24.56 -11.55
N TYR A 139 6.44 23.82 -11.43
CA TYR A 139 5.70 23.68 -10.18
C TYR A 139 5.23 22.23 -9.96
N MET A 140 4.94 21.90 -8.73
CA MET A 140 4.46 20.58 -8.33
C MET A 140 3.05 20.70 -7.77
N VAL A 141 2.14 19.85 -8.24
CA VAL A 141 0.79 19.69 -7.66
C VAL A 141 0.76 18.40 -6.85
N LYS A 142 0.39 18.52 -5.58
CA LYS A 142 0.22 17.39 -4.66
C LYS A 142 -1.23 17.30 -4.24
N LEU A 143 -1.87 16.18 -4.54
CA LEU A 143 -3.22 15.88 -4.09
C LEU A 143 -3.17 15.13 -2.76
N SER A 144 -4.07 15.49 -1.85
CA SER A 144 -4.27 14.77 -0.61
C SER A 144 -4.95 13.43 -0.87
N THR A 145 -4.69 12.47 0.02
CA THR A 145 -5.38 11.18 0.06
C THR A 145 -6.43 11.18 1.16
N LYS A 146 -7.28 10.14 1.20
CA LYS A 146 -8.31 9.95 2.23
C LYS A 146 -8.21 8.52 2.77
N LEU A 147 -8.25 8.35 4.09
CA LEU A 147 -8.43 7.04 4.69
C LEU A 147 -9.91 6.64 4.59
N THR A 148 -10.19 5.51 3.97
CA THR A 148 -11.53 4.91 3.86
C THR A 148 -11.56 3.64 4.69
N ILE A 149 -12.27 3.68 5.81
CA ILE A 149 -12.41 2.54 6.73
C ILE A 149 -13.54 1.63 6.23
N ARG A 150 -13.28 0.31 6.26
CA ARG A 150 -14.21 -0.76 5.93
C ARG A 150 -14.02 -1.93 6.91
N GLU A 151 -14.42 -3.15 6.51
CA GLU A 151 -14.48 -4.32 7.40
C GLU A 151 -13.12 -4.91 7.77
N SER A 152 -12.05 -4.64 7.01
CA SER A 152 -10.71 -5.24 7.26
C SER A 152 -9.93 -4.59 8.40
N SER A 153 -10.46 -3.57 9.04
CA SER A 153 -9.85 -2.94 10.22
C SER A 153 -10.90 -2.51 11.24
N ILE A 154 -10.49 -2.43 12.50
CA ILE A 154 -11.29 -1.95 13.64
C ILE A 154 -10.92 -0.49 13.92
#